data_b66b5144e754b106739a3b1a008792f7
#
_entry.id   b66b5144e754b106739a3b1a008792f7
#
_cell.length_a   1.000
_cell.length_b   1.000
_cell.length_c   1.000
_cell.angle_alpha   90.00
_cell.angle_beta   90.00
_cell.angle_gamma   90.00
#
_symmetry.space_group_name_H-M   'P 1'
#
loop_
_entity.id
_entity.type
_entity.pdbx_description
1 polymer ?
#
loop_
_entity_poly.entity_id
_entity_poly.type
_entity_poly.pdbx_seq_one_letter_code
_entity_poly.pdbx_strand_id
1 'polypeptide(L)'
;VQENDKAVLIYATFPTFESAEEVGTRLVDQGLAACVNIWPGMTSIYIWEGKRQRDSEVVMIIKTRAAIADAAIAEAKRQHPYTNPAFLTLPVVSGSPEFLKWIAEQTRQPATNS
;
A
#
# COMPACT_ATOMS: atom_id res chain seq x y z
N VAL A 1 14.91 -14.98 -9.19
CA VAL A 1 13.71 -14.15 -9.18
C VAL A 1 13.86 -13.05 -10.21
N GLN A 2 12.87 -12.89 -11.04
CA GLN A 2 12.84 -11.81 -12.01
C GLN A 2 12.80 -10.47 -11.30
N GLU A 3 13.36 -9.46 -11.92
CA GLU A 3 13.37 -8.13 -11.32
C GLU A 3 11.95 -7.63 -11.04
N ASN A 4 11.01 -7.89 -11.96
CA ASN A 4 9.64 -7.42 -11.80
C ASN A 4 8.85 -8.24 -10.78
N ASP A 5 9.40 -9.38 -10.32
CA ASP A 5 8.75 -10.18 -9.28
C ASP A 5 9.25 -9.82 -7.88
N LYS A 6 10.21 -8.90 -7.77
CA LYS A 6 10.73 -8.54 -6.46
C LYS A 6 9.65 -7.90 -5.61
N ALA A 7 9.64 -8.25 -4.35
CA ALA A 7 8.68 -7.69 -3.41
C ALA A 7 9.02 -6.25 -3.11
N VAL A 8 7.98 -5.47 -2.91
CA VAL A 8 8.10 -4.09 -2.43
C VAL A 8 7.06 -3.86 -1.35
N LEU A 9 7.31 -2.87 -0.53
CA LEU A 9 6.32 -2.37 0.42
C LEU A 9 5.93 -0.97 -0.06
N ILE A 10 4.64 -0.67 0.00
CA ILE A 10 4.18 0.68 -0.29
C ILE A 10 3.64 1.24 1.02
N TYR A 11 4.24 2.33 1.46
CA TYR A 11 3.83 3.05 2.66
C TYR A 11 2.79 4.08 2.26
N ALA A 12 1.66 4.11 2.96
CA ALA A 12 0.59 5.06 2.68
C ALA A 12 -0.05 5.50 3.99
N THR A 13 -0.64 6.70 3.98
CA THR A 13 -1.35 7.20 5.15
C THR A 13 -2.77 7.59 4.74
N PHE A 14 -3.68 7.47 5.70
CA PHE A 14 -5.10 7.71 5.50
C PHE A 14 -5.66 8.47 6.70
N PRO A 15 -6.74 9.23 6.51
CA PRO A 15 -7.33 9.96 7.64
C PRO A 15 -8.08 9.08 8.62
N THR A 16 -8.66 7.96 8.17
CA THR A 16 -9.45 7.08 9.04
C THR A 16 -9.12 5.64 8.77
N PHE A 17 -9.40 4.80 9.75
CA PHE A 17 -9.26 3.36 9.59
C PHE A 17 -10.16 2.86 8.46
N GLU A 18 -11.38 3.36 8.41
CA GLU A 18 -12.35 2.90 7.41
C GLU A 18 -11.89 3.20 5.99
N SER A 19 -11.31 4.40 5.76
CA SER A 19 -10.84 4.72 4.42
C SER A 19 -9.66 3.83 4.02
N ALA A 20 -8.76 3.51 4.96
CA ALA A 20 -7.65 2.62 4.69
C ALA A 20 -8.15 1.20 4.40
N GLU A 21 -9.10 0.73 5.22
CA GLU A 21 -9.60 -0.64 5.06
C GLU A 21 -10.32 -0.82 3.74
N GLU A 22 -11.09 0.18 3.33
CA GLU A 22 -11.81 0.11 2.06
C GLU A 22 -10.84 0.01 0.89
N VAL A 23 -9.82 0.87 0.87
CA VAL A 23 -8.83 0.83 -0.20
C VAL A 23 -8.03 -0.47 -0.15
N GLY A 24 -7.62 -0.88 1.04
CA GLY A 24 -6.83 -2.10 1.19
C GLY A 24 -7.57 -3.35 0.73
N THR A 25 -8.84 -3.45 1.08
CA THR A 25 -9.67 -4.57 0.65
C THR A 25 -9.75 -4.64 -0.86
N ARG A 26 -9.93 -3.49 -1.49
CA ARG A 26 -10.03 -3.43 -2.95
C ARG A 26 -8.73 -3.86 -3.61
N LEU A 27 -7.58 -3.42 -3.06
CA LEU A 27 -6.29 -3.80 -3.63
C LEU A 27 -6.06 -5.30 -3.55
N VAL A 28 -6.42 -5.91 -2.41
CA VAL A 28 -6.27 -7.36 -2.25
C VAL A 28 -7.21 -8.10 -3.18
N ASP A 29 -8.46 -7.66 -3.26
CA ASP A 29 -9.46 -8.32 -4.12
C ASP A 29 -9.05 -8.29 -5.59
N GLN A 30 -8.38 -7.23 -6.01
CA GLN A 30 -7.96 -7.08 -7.41
C GLN A 30 -6.61 -7.71 -7.70
N GLY A 31 -5.99 -8.34 -6.71
CA GLY A 31 -4.68 -8.94 -6.91
C GLY A 31 -3.54 -7.93 -7.04
N LEU A 32 -3.78 -6.69 -6.65
CA LEU A 32 -2.77 -5.64 -6.69
C LEU A 32 -1.93 -5.60 -5.43
N ALA A 33 -2.40 -6.25 -4.37
CA ALA A 33 -1.64 -6.41 -3.13
C ALA A 33 -1.82 -7.82 -2.63
N ALA A 34 -0.74 -8.43 -2.15
CA ALA A 34 -0.85 -9.73 -1.50
C ALA A 34 -1.47 -9.58 -0.12
N CYS A 35 -1.16 -8.46 0.54
CA CYS A 35 -1.56 -8.24 1.93
C CYS A 35 -1.42 -6.75 2.20
N VAL A 36 -2.29 -6.23 3.05
CA VAL A 36 -2.11 -4.89 3.61
C VAL A 36 -2.15 -4.99 5.11
N ASN A 37 -1.34 -4.17 5.76
CA ASN A 37 -1.37 -4.04 7.22
C ASN A 37 -1.80 -2.61 7.52
N ILE A 38 -2.72 -2.47 8.43
CA ILE A 38 -3.31 -1.17 8.74
C ILE A 38 -3.19 -0.96 10.24
N TRP A 39 -2.66 0.23 10.63
CA TRP A 39 -2.66 0.55 12.02
C TRP A 39 -2.92 2.01 12.30
N PRO A 40 -3.87 2.25 13.20
CA PRO A 40 -4.25 3.62 13.55
C PRO A 40 -3.32 4.19 14.61
N GLY A 41 -3.52 5.46 14.90
CA GLY A 41 -2.87 6.07 16.04
C GLY A 41 -1.53 6.71 15.75
N MET A 42 -1.18 6.92 14.49
CA MET A 42 0.05 7.60 14.14
C MET A 42 -0.18 9.11 14.22
N THR A 43 0.81 9.84 14.69
CA THR A 43 0.80 11.30 14.67
C THR A 43 1.74 11.79 13.59
N SER A 44 1.27 12.67 12.74
CA SER A 44 2.07 13.28 11.67
C SER A 44 2.22 14.77 11.94
N ILE A 45 3.43 15.27 11.78
CA ILE A 45 3.72 16.69 11.93
C ILE A 45 4.39 17.16 10.65
N TYR A 46 3.86 18.18 10.00
CA TYR A 46 4.35 18.61 8.70
C TYR A 46 3.94 20.05 8.45
N ILE A 47 4.50 20.63 7.40
CA ILE A 47 4.14 21.98 6.97
C ILE A 47 3.22 21.86 5.76
N TRP A 48 2.07 22.50 5.82
CA TRP A 48 1.14 22.55 4.69
C TRP A 48 0.74 24.02 4.51
N GLU A 49 0.99 24.52 3.30
CA GLU A 49 0.68 25.91 2.97
C GLU A 49 1.27 26.89 3.97
N GLY A 50 2.51 26.64 4.37
CA GLY A 50 3.27 27.50 5.25
C GLY A 50 2.96 27.36 6.73
N LYS A 51 2.05 26.45 7.10
CA LYS A 51 1.67 26.28 8.51
C LYS A 51 1.99 24.89 8.99
N ARG A 52 2.42 24.79 10.25
CA ARG A 52 2.69 23.49 10.85
C ARG A 52 1.40 22.83 11.24
N GLN A 53 1.22 21.60 10.81
CA GLN A 53 0.06 20.78 11.09
C GLN A 53 0.45 19.63 11.99
N ARG A 54 -0.50 19.16 12.78
CA ARG A 54 -0.33 17.97 13.61
C ARG A 54 -1.64 17.19 13.53
N ASP A 55 -1.59 16.02 12.89
CA ASP A 55 -2.79 15.22 12.63
C ASP A 55 -2.61 13.81 13.12
N SER A 56 -3.72 13.19 13.49
CA SER A 56 -3.76 11.74 13.67
C SER A 56 -4.02 11.10 12.33
N GLU A 57 -3.23 10.08 12.02
CA GLU A 57 -3.37 9.37 10.76
C GLU A 57 -3.30 7.87 10.96
N VAL A 58 -3.73 7.14 9.94
CA VAL A 58 -3.68 5.68 9.90
C VAL A 58 -2.64 5.28 8.87
N VAL A 59 -1.74 4.37 9.24
CA VAL A 59 -0.72 3.87 8.32
C VAL A 59 -1.25 2.61 7.65
N MET A 60 -1.00 2.48 6.35
CA MET A 60 -1.19 1.22 5.67
C MET A 60 0.10 0.84 4.97
N ILE A 61 0.55 -0.40 5.19
CA ILE A 61 1.67 -0.98 4.47
C ILE A 61 1.09 -1.98 3.49
N ILE A 62 1.38 -1.78 2.22
CA ILE A 62 0.89 -2.62 1.13
C ILE A 62 2.04 -3.50 0.68
N LYS A 63 1.86 -4.82 0.69
CA LYS A 63 2.88 -5.77 0.26
C LYS A 63 2.53 -6.26 -1.12
N THR A 64 3.41 -6.00 -2.09
CA THR A 64 3.16 -6.39 -3.47
C THR A 64 4.50 -6.61 -4.18
N ARG A 65 4.48 -6.70 -5.50
CA ARG A 65 5.72 -6.84 -6.26
C ARG A 65 5.94 -5.64 -7.16
N ALA A 66 7.19 -5.45 -7.55
CA ALA A 66 7.62 -4.24 -8.24
C ALA A 66 6.83 -4.01 -9.53
N ALA A 67 6.52 -5.09 -10.25
CA ALA A 67 5.88 -4.96 -11.56
C ALA A 67 4.51 -4.27 -11.50
N ILE A 68 3.81 -4.39 -10.36
CA ILE A 68 2.45 -3.83 -10.28
C ILE A 68 2.34 -2.76 -9.20
N ALA A 69 3.46 -2.31 -8.65
CA ALA A 69 3.44 -1.30 -7.59
C ALA A 69 2.76 -0.01 -8.08
N ASP A 70 3.11 0.46 -9.28
CA ASP A 70 2.52 1.69 -9.80
C ASP A 70 1.03 1.53 -10.04
N ALA A 71 0.60 0.36 -10.50
CA ALA A 71 -0.84 0.10 -10.70
C ALA A 71 -1.57 0.10 -9.36
N ALA A 72 -0.95 -0.47 -8.32
CA ALA A 72 -1.56 -0.47 -7.00
C ALA A 72 -1.70 0.96 -6.47
N ILE A 73 -0.67 1.79 -6.64
CA ILE A 73 -0.73 3.18 -6.21
C ILE A 73 -1.82 3.92 -6.98
N ALA A 74 -1.91 3.71 -8.30
CA ALA A 74 -2.92 4.39 -9.10
C ALA A 74 -4.33 4.04 -8.62
N GLU A 75 -4.57 2.77 -8.34
CA GLU A 75 -5.87 2.34 -7.86
C GLU A 75 -6.17 2.94 -6.48
N ALA A 76 -5.19 2.93 -5.59
CA ALA A 76 -5.38 3.47 -4.25
C ALA A 76 -5.65 4.97 -4.28
N LYS A 77 -4.96 5.69 -5.17
CA LYS A 77 -5.15 7.15 -5.27
C LYS A 77 -6.54 7.52 -5.74
N ARG A 78 -7.14 6.71 -6.60
CA ARG A 78 -8.46 7.05 -7.16
C ARG A 78 -9.50 7.29 -6.09
N GLN A 79 -9.33 6.66 -4.92
CA GLN A 79 -10.33 6.74 -3.88
C GLN A 79 -9.80 7.35 -2.60
N HIS A 80 -8.60 7.89 -2.65
CA HIS A 80 -8.00 8.49 -1.48
C HIS A 80 -8.65 9.85 -1.22
N PRO A 81 -8.99 10.17 0.02
CA PRO A 81 -9.63 11.46 0.33
C PRO A 81 -8.71 12.65 0.28
N TYR A 82 -7.38 12.45 0.33
CA TYR A 82 -6.44 13.57 0.33
C TYR A 82 -6.18 14.08 -1.07
N THR A 83 -5.91 15.37 -1.19
CA THR A 83 -5.49 15.99 -2.44
C THR A 83 -4.11 15.50 -2.86
N ASN A 84 -3.22 15.33 -1.88
CA ASN A 84 -1.85 14.91 -2.15
C ASN A 84 -1.49 13.77 -1.22
N PRO A 85 -2.01 12.56 -1.48
CA PRO A 85 -1.78 11.44 -0.58
C PRO A 85 -0.34 10.94 -0.62
N ALA A 86 0.13 10.47 0.52
CA ALA A 86 1.48 9.90 0.63
C ALA A 86 1.47 8.46 0.15
N PHE A 87 2.28 8.19 -0.86
CA PHE A 87 2.54 6.84 -1.34
C PHE A 87 4.02 6.74 -1.64
N LEU A 88 4.71 5.86 -0.93
CA LEU A 88 6.15 5.67 -1.13
C LEU A 88 6.42 4.18 -1.28
N THR A 89 7.10 3.82 -2.36
CA THR A 89 7.48 2.43 -2.60
C THR A 89 8.88 2.19 -2.06
N LEU A 90 8.99 1.16 -1.22
CA LEU A 90 10.26 0.79 -0.61
C LEU A 90 10.65 -0.60 -1.10
N PRO A 91 11.87 -0.78 -1.58
CA PRO A 91 12.29 -2.11 -2.03
C PRO A 91 12.53 -3.02 -0.83
N VAL A 92 12.22 -4.30 -1.02
CA VAL A 92 12.51 -5.32 -0.02
C VAL A 92 13.81 -5.98 -0.44
N VAL A 93 14.85 -5.80 0.37
CA VAL A 93 16.18 -6.31 0.02
C VAL A 93 16.24 -7.82 0.15
N SER A 94 15.61 -8.38 1.19
CA SER A 94 15.60 -9.84 1.40
C SER A 94 14.48 -10.15 2.38
N GLY A 95 14.18 -11.43 2.49
CA GLY A 95 13.16 -11.89 3.42
C GLY A 95 13.05 -13.40 3.36
N SER A 96 12.08 -13.94 4.08
CA SER A 96 11.80 -15.37 4.05
C SER A 96 11.43 -15.78 2.62
N PRO A 97 12.15 -16.74 2.01
CA PRO A 97 11.86 -17.10 0.61
C PRO A 97 10.42 -17.56 0.39
N GLU A 98 9.85 -18.28 1.34
CA GLU A 98 8.48 -18.76 1.21
C GLU A 98 7.49 -17.63 1.22
N PHE A 99 7.72 -16.62 2.06
CA PHE A 99 6.83 -15.48 2.14
C PHE A 99 6.94 -14.61 0.89
N LEU A 100 8.16 -14.39 0.40
CA LEU A 100 8.37 -13.62 -0.82
C LEU A 100 7.70 -14.30 -2.00
N LYS A 101 7.77 -15.64 -2.07
CA LYS A 101 7.09 -16.39 -3.11
C LYS A 101 5.58 -16.23 -3.01
N TRP A 102 5.05 -16.25 -1.79
CA TRP A 102 3.62 -16.07 -1.57
C TRP A 102 3.16 -14.69 -2.07
N ILE A 103 3.93 -13.63 -1.79
CA ILE A 103 3.59 -12.30 -2.29
C ILE A 103 3.48 -12.32 -3.81
N ALA A 104 4.46 -12.93 -4.49
CA ALA A 104 4.45 -12.96 -5.94
C ALA A 104 3.26 -13.73 -6.47
N GLU A 105 2.94 -14.87 -5.86
CA GLU A 105 1.82 -15.70 -6.31
C GLU A 105 0.48 -15.01 -6.14
N GLN A 106 0.30 -14.30 -5.03
CA GLN A 106 -0.98 -13.65 -4.74
C GLN A 106 -1.24 -12.44 -5.62
N THR A 107 -0.22 -11.92 -6.28
CA THR A 107 -0.34 -10.70 -7.07
C THR A 107 -0.19 -10.94 -8.57
N ARG A 108 -0.16 -12.20 -9.01
CA ARG A 108 -0.06 -12.49 -10.44
C ARG A 108 -1.40 -12.43 -11.13
N GLN A 109 -2.47 -12.72 -10.40
CA GLN A 109 -3.80 -12.73 -10.97
C GLN A 109 -4.75 -12.07 -9.99
N PRO A 110 -5.79 -11.40 -10.50
CA PRO A 110 -6.80 -10.86 -9.61
C PRO A 110 -7.44 -11.97 -8.80
N ALA A 111 -7.82 -11.63 -7.60
CA ALA A 111 -8.55 -12.56 -6.77
C ALA A 111 -9.98 -12.52 -7.20
N THR A 112 -10.36 -13.36 -8.09
CA THR A 112 -11.71 -13.34 -8.47
C THR A 112 -12.15 -14.55 -8.96
N ASN A 113 -12.74 -14.66 -8.89
CA ASN A 113 -13.13 -15.39 -9.31
C ASN A 113 -13.54 -15.46 -10.35
N SER A 114 -13.19 -15.24 -10.75
CA SER A 114 -13.39 -15.10 -11.89
C SER A 114 -13.74 -15.86 -12.60
#